data_605d5121c3b13c871da85e756d8ad253
#
_entry.id   605d5121c3b13c871da85e756d8ad253
#
_cell.length_a   1.000
_cell.length_b   1.000
_cell.length_c   1.000
_cell.angle_alpha   90.00
_cell.angle_beta   90.00
_cell.angle_gamma   90.00
#
_symmetry.space_group_name_H-M   'P 1'
#
loop_
_entity.id
_entity.type
_entity.pdbx_description
1 polymer ?
#
loop_
_entity_poly.entity_id
_entity_poly.type
_entity_poly.pdbx_seq_one_letter_code
_entity_poly.pdbx_strand_id
1 'polypeptide(L)'
;MPWQRQVVDTALEVTDDGSLAFREVCLTVPRQQGKSTLLVSLMLWRALAWGKRQRIAYTAQTGMAARKKLLDDFAPIIVDSDLGKFVEKVYRLAGDPSIQFSNGSRIEALPSTATAGHGQTLSGGGFIDEAFADVDDRREQAMLPAMATIPDAQLWVVSTAGTDESAYLIRKVQTGRDAAAAGQADRIAYFEWSAGDDLDPDDETTWESCIPALGRTVDLDVVSHARATMPDGEFRRAWLNQWTKNDERVIPASVWDEVQGDAMPGDRVVFGVDINLDRSAATIVAADERGHLEVIDNREGVEWIPERLQQLSTTHGGTIALDAYGPAGMLSERLDDMKVAHIKYTTRDTCYAANLFYDDIFAGNMVVRPHDALTAAIAVAEKKPMGASWLWQRMNPRADLSPLHAATIAYHAARFRNKPAGKPVIF
;
A
#
# COMPACT_ATOMS: atom_id res chain seq x y z
N MET A 1 -6.48 -22.29 -20.66
CA MET A 1 -7.94 -22.06 -20.60
C MET A 1 -8.37 -21.14 -21.76
N PRO A 2 -9.65 -21.09 -22.18
CA PRO A 2 -10.09 -20.23 -23.29
C PRO A 2 -9.72 -18.77 -23.11
N TRP A 3 -9.95 -18.20 -21.90
CA TRP A 3 -9.64 -16.82 -21.61
C TRP A 3 -8.12 -16.50 -21.75
N GLN A 4 -7.25 -17.43 -21.31
CA GLN A 4 -5.79 -17.26 -21.46
C GLN A 4 -5.39 -17.25 -22.93
N ARG A 5 -6.04 -18.10 -23.75
CA ARG A 5 -5.81 -18.12 -25.20
C ARG A 5 -6.25 -16.81 -25.84
N GLN A 6 -7.44 -16.30 -25.49
CA GLN A 6 -7.90 -14.99 -25.98
C GLN A 6 -6.91 -13.87 -25.65
N VAL A 7 -6.39 -13.83 -24.40
CA VAL A 7 -5.38 -12.85 -24.00
C VAL A 7 -4.11 -12.97 -24.85
N VAL A 8 -3.61 -14.21 -25.03
CA VAL A 8 -2.38 -14.44 -25.81
C VAL A 8 -2.60 -14.11 -27.29
N ASP A 9 -3.69 -14.56 -27.90
CA ASP A 9 -4.00 -14.35 -29.32
C ASP A 9 -4.05 -12.84 -29.63
N THR A 10 -4.69 -12.04 -28.76
CA THR A 10 -4.76 -10.58 -28.94
C THR A 10 -3.45 -9.86 -28.56
N ALA A 11 -2.90 -10.14 -27.38
CA ALA A 11 -1.72 -9.41 -26.89
C ALA A 11 -0.47 -9.62 -27.74
N LEU A 12 -0.40 -10.73 -28.49
CA LEU A 12 0.71 -11.08 -29.37
C LEU A 12 0.39 -10.83 -30.87
N GLU A 13 -0.66 -10.07 -31.19
CA GLU A 13 -0.90 -9.62 -32.56
C GLU A 13 0.30 -8.85 -33.10
N VAL A 14 0.57 -9.05 -34.39
CA VAL A 14 1.68 -8.39 -35.08
C VAL A 14 1.12 -7.43 -36.13
N THR A 15 1.83 -6.34 -36.31
CA THR A 15 1.59 -5.35 -37.35
C THR A 15 2.17 -5.84 -38.70
N ASP A 16 1.86 -5.15 -39.78
CA ASP A 16 2.32 -5.52 -41.16
C ASP A 16 3.84 -5.58 -41.29
N ASP A 17 4.59 -4.85 -40.46
CA ASP A 17 6.05 -4.87 -40.41
C ASP A 17 6.62 -6.01 -39.55
N GLY A 18 5.75 -6.85 -38.97
CA GLY A 18 6.12 -7.98 -38.12
C GLY A 18 6.45 -7.65 -36.68
N SER A 19 6.27 -6.40 -36.26
CA SER A 19 6.41 -5.97 -34.85
C SER A 19 5.17 -6.29 -34.05
N LEU A 20 5.30 -6.43 -32.72
CA LEU A 20 4.13 -6.58 -31.85
C LEU A 20 3.25 -5.32 -31.87
N ALA A 21 1.96 -5.49 -32.03
CA ALA A 21 0.99 -4.40 -32.08
C ALA A 21 0.91 -3.66 -30.73
N PHE A 22 1.06 -4.37 -29.61
CA PHE A 22 0.94 -3.81 -28.26
C PHE A 22 2.28 -3.80 -27.55
N ARG A 23 2.59 -2.69 -26.90
CA ARG A 23 3.78 -2.53 -26.04
C ARG A 23 3.47 -2.71 -24.57
N GLU A 24 2.23 -2.54 -24.20
CA GLU A 24 1.73 -2.74 -22.85
C GLU A 24 0.52 -3.67 -22.86
N VAL A 25 0.48 -4.57 -21.89
CA VAL A 25 -0.67 -5.46 -21.65
C VAL A 25 -1.08 -5.32 -20.20
N CYS A 26 -2.30 -4.87 -19.96
CA CYS A 26 -2.88 -4.80 -18.62
C CYS A 26 -3.98 -5.85 -18.50
N LEU A 27 -3.83 -6.75 -17.53
CA LEU A 27 -4.77 -7.85 -17.29
C LEU A 27 -5.21 -7.85 -15.83
N THR A 28 -6.50 -7.71 -15.59
CA THR A 28 -7.10 -7.96 -14.28
C THR A 28 -8.12 -9.10 -14.34
N VAL A 29 -7.98 -10.04 -13.41
CA VAL A 29 -8.85 -11.21 -13.31
C VAL A 29 -8.84 -11.71 -11.86
N PRO A 30 -9.92 -12.35 -11.33
CA PRO A 30 -9.96 -12.84 -9.96
C PRO A 30 -8.77 -13.71 -9.56
N ARG A 31 -8.63 -14.01 -8.28
CA ARG A 31 -7.62 -14.97 -7.78
C ARG A 31 -7.92 -16.36 -8.33
N GLN A 32 -6.92 -17.25 -8.37
CA GLN A 32 -7.01 -18.67 -8.75
C GLN A 32 -7.46 -18.94 -10.20
N GLN A 33 -7.39 -17.94 -11.09
CA GLN A 33 -7.76 -18.10 -12.49
C GLN A 33 -6.62 -18.65 -13.39
N GLY A 34 -5.43 -18.84 -12.85
CA GLY A 34 -4.28 -19.32 -13.63
C GLY A 34 -3.40 -18.19 -14.21
N LYS A 35 -3.39 -17.00 -13.60
CA LYS A 35 -2.47 -15.89 -13.97
C LYS A 35 -1.01 -16.32 -14.03
N SER A 36 -0.53 -17.00 -13.01
CA SER A 36 0.87 -17.46 -12.92
C SER A 36 1.24 -18.44 -14.04
N THR A 37 0.31 -19.32 -14.43
CA THR A 37 0.50 -20.24 -15.57
C THR A 37 0.63 -19.48 -16.88
N LEU A 38 -0.20 -18.44 -17.08
CA LEU A 38 -0.10 -17.56 -18.25
C LEU A 38 1.26 -16.87 -18.29
N LEU A 39 1.69 -16.26 -17.18
CA LEU A 39 2.96 -15.54 -17.10
C LEU A 39 4.16 -16.44 -17.37
N VAL A 40 4.24 -17.62 -16.75
CA VAL A 40 5.37 -18.53 -16.99
C VAL A 40 5.41 -19.01 -18.43
N SER A 41 4.25 -19.26 -19.05
CA SER A 41 4.16 -19.69 -20.44
C SER A 41 4.64 -18.59 -21.40
N LEU A 42 4.24 -17.32 -21.15
CA LEU A 42 4.68 -16.16 -21.94
C LEU A 42 6.17 -15.91 -21.80
N MET A 43 6.71 -15.95 -20.59
CA MET A 43 8.15 -15.79 -20.35
C MET A 43 8.97 -16.91 -21.02
N LEU A 44 8.48 -18.15 -20.98
CA LEU A 44 9.13 -19.28 -21.68
C LEU A 44 9.09 -19.10 -23.18
N TRP A 45 7.94 -18.74 -23.75
CA TRP A 45 7.82 -18.46 -25.17
C TRP A 45 8.78 -17.35 -25.60
N ARG A 46 8.86 -16.25 -24.85
CA ARG A 46 9.82 -15.17 -25.11
C ARG A 46 11.26 -15.66 -25.02
N ALA A 47 11.59 -16.46 -24.01
CA ALA A 47 12.96 -16.96 -23.82
C ALA A 47 13.41 -17.94 -24.91
N LEU A 48 12.51 -18.80 -25.42
CA LEU A 48 12.88 -19.94 -26.25
C LEU A 48 12.50 -19.78 -27.73
N ALA A 49 11.41 -19.07 -28.04
CA ALA A 49 10.84 -19.00 -29.38
C ALA A 49 10.93 -17.61 -30.02
N TRP A 50 11.15 -16.53 -29.26
CA TRP A 50 11.18 -15.17 -29.78
C TRP A 50 12.62 -14.70 -30.08
N GLY A 51 13.06 -14.93 -31.31
CA GLY A 51 14.34 -14.40 -31.80
C GLY A 51 15.56 -14.98 -31.08
N LYS A 52 16.59 -14.11 -30.92
CA LYS A 52 17.84 -14.49 -30.24
C LYS A 52 17.73 -14.22 -28.73
N ARG A 53 18.82 -14.46 -28.00
CA ARG A 53 18.99 -14.23 -26.57
C ARG A 53 18.09 -13.14 -25.99
N GLN A 54 17.17 -13.53 -25.12
CA GLN A 54 16.22 -12.63 -24.47
C GLN A 54 16.56 -12.44 -22.98
N ARG A 55 16.39 -11.21 -22.49
CA ARG A 55 16.45 -10.90 -21.07
C ARG A 55 15.07 -10.45 -20.60
N ILE A 56 14.47 -11.18 -19.68
CA ILE A 56 13.10 -11.04 -19.23
C ILE A 56 13.11 -10.74 -17.74
N ALA A 57 12.47 -9.63 -17.35
CA ALA A 57 12.33 -9.23 -15.96
C ALA A 57 10.97 -9.67 -15.40
N TYR A 58 10.98 -10.27 -14.22
CA TYR A 58 9.80 -10.60 -13.44
C TYR A 58 9.86 -9.91 -12.09
N THR A 59 8.77 -9.32 -11.63
CA THR A 59 8.65 -8.70 -10.31
C THR A 59 7.27 -8.97 -9.72
N ALA A 60 7.21 -9.05 -8.38
CA ALA A 60 6.00 -9.23 -7.59
C ALA A 60 5.95 -8.16 -6.48
N GLN A 61 5.02 -8.26 -5.53
CA GLN A 61 4.82 -7.30 -4.43
C GLN A 61 6.13 -6.87 -3.75
N THR A 62 7.03 -7.83 -3.53
CA THR A 62 8.37 -7.60 -2.96
C THR A 62 9.42 -8.38 -3.74
N GLY A 63 10.68 -7.96 -3.66
CA GLY A 63 11.78 -8.71 -4.26
C GLY A 63 11.89 -10.15 -3.73
N MET A 64 11.56 -10.37 -2.45
CA MET A 64 11.52 -11.71 -1.85
C MET A 64 10.37 -12.55 -2.43
N ALA A 65 9.18 -11.96 -2.61
CA ALA A 65 8.05 -12.63 -3.24
C ALA A 65 8.36 -12.99 -4.70
N ALA A 66 8.95 -12.08 -5.47
CA ALA A 66 9.39 -12.33 -6.85
C ALA A 66 10.42 -13.48 -6.92
N ARG A 67 11.41 -13.45 -6.03
CA ARG A 67 12.41 -14.52 -5.92
C ARG A 67 11.77 -15.87 -5.61
N LYS A 68 10.91 -15.90 -4.58
CA LYS A 68 10.22 -17.14 -4.17
C LYS A 68 9.37 -17.67 -5.34
N LYS A 69 8.58 -16.84 -5.97
CA LYS A 69 7.74 -17.22 -7.10
C LYS A 69 8.55 -17.79 -8.26
N LEU A 70 9.67 -17.12 -8.61
CA LEU A 70 10.54 -17.57 -9.71
C LEU A 70 11.21 -18.91 -9.38
N LEU A 71 11.75 -19.09 -8.16
CA LEU A 71 12.60 -20.22 -7.81
C LEU A 71 11.85 -21.42 -7.25
N ASP A 72 10.73 -21.20 -6.55
CA ASP A 72 9.99 -22.26 -5.87
C ASP A 72 8.75 -22.70 -6.66
N ASP A 73 8.16 -21.79 -7.48
CA ASP A 73 6.98 -22.11 -8.28
C ASP A 73 7.36 -22.33 -9.76
N PHE A 74 7.99 -21.33 -10.42
CA PHE A 74 8.23 -21.38 -11.88
C PHE A 74 9.37 -22.32 -12.25
N ALA A 75 10.51 -22.27 -11.56
CA ALA A 75 11.67 -23.09 -11.92
C ALA A 75 11.38 -24.61 -11.87
N PRO A 76 10.67 -25.18 -10.86
CA PRO A 76 10.29 -26.57 -10.88
C PRO A 76 9.39 -26.93 -12.08
N ILE A 77 8.33 -26.13 -12.33
CA ILE A 77 7.42 -26.34 -13.46
C ILE A 77 8.20 -26.39 -14.79
N ILE A 78 9.17 -25.50 -14.96
CA ILE A 78 9.99 -25.43 -16.19
C ILE A 78 10.93 -26.63 -16.28
N VAL A 79 11.67 -26.92 -15.20
CA VAL A 79 12.69 -27.97 -15.17
C VAL A 79 12.08 -29.37 -15.33
N ASP A 80 10.91 -29.60 -14.73
CA ASP A 80 10.23 -30.90 -14.78
C ASP A 80 9.42 -31.12 -16.08
N SER A 81 9.28 -30.08 -16.92
CA SER A 81 8.62 -30.17 -18.22
C SER A 81 9.57 -30.60 -19.33
N ASP A 82 9.02 -30.93 -20.52
CA ASP A 82 9.80 -31.21 -21.74
C ASP A 82 10.73 -30.05 -22.14
N LEU A 83 10.47 -28.84 -21.64
CA LEU A 83 11.28 -27.65 -21.89
C LEU A 83 12.48 -27.56 -20.93
N GLY A 84 12.53 -28.36 -19.87
CA GLY A 84 13.65 -28.43 -18.91
C GLY A 84 14.99 -28.70 -19.58
N LYS A 85 15.00 -29.46 -20.69
CA LYS A 85 16.20 -29.72 -21.51
C LYS A 85 16.89 -28.47 -22.07
N PHE A 86 16.18 -27.33 -22.11
CA PHE A 86 16.72 -26.03 -22.53
C PHE A 86 17.23 -25.20 -21.36
N VAL A 87 17.01 -25.61 -20.12
CA VAL A 87 17.51 -24.92 -18.93
C VAL A 87 18.98 -25.26 -18.75
N GLU A 88 19.84 -24.26 -18.83
CA GLU A 88 21.27 -24.42 -18.58
C GLU A 88 21.55 -24.38 -17.07
N LYS A 89 20.98 -23.41 -16.36
CA LYS A 89 21.22 -23.23 -14.93
C LYS A 89 20.11 -22.42 -14.24
N VAL A 90 19.81 -22.80 -13.00
CA VAL A 90 18.97 -22.00 -12.07
C VAL A 90 19.86 -21.38 -11.00
N TYR A 91 19.96 -20.04 -11.01
CA TYR A 91 20.72 -19.28 -10.02
C TYR A 91 19.84 -18.96 -8.82
N ARG A 92 20.29 -19.37 -7.63
CA ARG A 92 19.54 -19.24 -6.36
C ARG A 92 20.12 -18.20 -5.41
N LEU A 93 21.20 -17.52 -5.78
CA LEU A 93 21.84 -16.50 -4.94
C LEU A 93 20.90 -15.30 -4.73
N ALA A 94 20.96 -14.71 -3.53
CA ALA A 94 20.04 -13.65 -3.11
C ALA A 94 20.11 -12.39 -4.00
N GLY A 95 21.25 -12.08 -4.59
CA GLY A 95 21.43 -10.89 -5.41
C GLY A 95 21.08 -11.04 -6.90
N ASP A 96 20.85 -12.28 -7.38
CA ASP A 96 20.67 -12.54 -8.81
C ASP A 96 19.86 -13.82 -9.07
N PRO A 97 18.63 -13.93 -8.54
CA PRO A 97 17.78 -15.10 -8.75
C PRO A 97 17.29 -15.14 -10.20
N SER A 98 17.62 -16.22 -10.93
CA SER A 98 17.29 -16.30 -12.35
C SER A 98 17.35 -17.73 -12.91
N ILE A 99 16.68 -17.92 -14.04
CA ILE A 99 16.72 -19.13 -14.87
C ILE A 99 17.41 -18.79 -16.16
N GLN A 100 18.52 -19.43 -16.45
CA GLN A 100 19.28 -19.27 -17.68
C GLN A 100 19.03 -20.44 -18.61
N PHE A 101 18.85 -20.15 -19.89
CA PHE A 101 18.60 -21.12 -20.96
C PHE A 101 19.82 -21.30 -21.86
N SER A 102 19.93 -22.46 -22.50
CA SER A 102 21.06 -22.84 -23.37
C SER A 102 21.26 -21.92 -24.59
N ASN A 103 20.22 -21.19 -25.03
CA ASN A 103 20.31 -20.16 -26.06
C ASN A 103 20.82 -18.80 -25.54
N GLY A 104 21.19 -18.73 -24.26
CA GLY A 104 21.66 -17.53 -23.57
C GLY A 104 20.55 -16.60 -23.08
N SER A 105 19.27 -16.96 -23.26
CA SER A 105 18.13 -16.21 -22.68
C SER A 105 18.07 -16.40 -21.18
N ARG A 106 17.43 -15.41 -20.50
CA ARG A 106 17.37 -15.41 -19.05
C ARG A 106 16.05 -14.81 -18.56
N ILE A 107 15.42 -15.46 -17.58
CA ILE A 107 14.33 -14.91 -16.78
C ILE A 107 14.88 -14.58 -15.41
N GLU A 108 14.77 -13.34 -14.96
CA GLU A 108 15.32 -12.85 -13.69
C GLU A 108 14.26 -12.19 -12.82
N ALA A 109 14.30 -12.45 -11.50
CA ALA A 109 13.46 -11.76 -10.56
C ALA A 109 14.14 -10.46 -10.11
N LEU A 110 13.47 -9.32 -10.35
CA LEU A 110 13.97 -8.01 -9.94
C LEU A 110 13.36 -7.59 -8.60
N PRO A 111 14.12 -6.86 -7.76
CA PRO A 111 13.56 -6.23 -6.58
C PRO A 111 12.55 -5.13 -6.96
N SER A 112 11.62 -4.83 -6.06
CA SER A 112 10.58 -3.80 -6.26
C SER A 112 11.08 -2.36 -6.00
N THR A 113 12.32 -2.04 -6.37
CA THR A 113 12.93 -0.71 -6.18
C THR A 113 13.03 0.05 -7.49
N ALA A 114 12.97 1.37 -7.45
CA ALA A 114 13.06 2.22 -8.65
C ALA A 114 14.39 2.08 -9.41
N THR A 115 15.43 1.59 -8.78
CA THR A 115 16.78 1.37 -9.39
C THR A 115 16.96 -0.04 -9.95
N ALA A 116 15.99 -0.93 -9.75
CA ALA A 116 16.06 -2.30 -10.27
C ALA A 116 16.09 -2.30 -11.81
N GLY A 117 17.10 -2.94 -12.39
CA GLY A 117 17.23 -3.01 -13.85
C GLY A 117 17.94 -1.82 -14.53
N HIS A 118 18.38 -0.79 -13.77
CA HIS A 118 19.16 0.31 -14.33
C HIS A 118 20.45 -0.21 -15.00
N GLY A 119 20.74 0.30 -16.19
CA GLY A 119 21.91 -0.12 -16.98
C GLY A 119 21.78 -1.47 -17.69
N GLN A 120 20.61 -2.08 -17.65
CA GLN A 120 20.31 -3.35 -18.31
C GLN A 120 19.32 -3.12 -19.46
N THR A 121 19.42 -3.95 -20.51
CA THR A 121 18.44 -3.96 -21.61
C THR A 121 17.52 -5.16 -21.44
N LEU A 122 16.22 -4.93 -21.31
CA LEU A 122 15.18 -5.96 -21.17
C LEU A 122 14.60 -6.29 -22.56
N SER A 123 15.33 -7.08 -23.33
CA SER A 123 14.93 -7.44 -24.70
C SER A 123 13.69 -8.35 -24.76
N GLY A 124 13.43 -9.11 -23.72
CA GLY A 124 12.27 -9.99 -23.62
C GLY A 124 11.07 -9.36 -22.92
N GLY A 125 11.22 -8.12 -22.42
CA GLY A 125 10.14 -7.41 -21.73
C GLY A 125 10.16 -7.53 -20.21
N GLY A 126 9.17 -6.93 -19.59
CA GLY A 126 8.95 -6.88 -18.14
C GLY A 126 7.59 -7.42 -17.74
N PHE A 127 7.53 -8.12 -16.61
CA PHE A 127 6.32 -8.71 -16.06
C PHE A 127 6.13 -8.24 -14.62
N ILE A 128 5.08 -7.45 -14.38
CA ILE A 128 4.66 -6.95 -13.07
C ILE A 128 3.48 -7.80 -12.61
N ASP A 129 3.73 -8.71 -11.68
CA ASP A 129 2.70 -9.55 -11.07
C ASP A 129 2.21 -8.92 -9.75
N GLU A 130 0.94 -9.16 -9.43
CA GLU A 130 0.27 -8.66 -8.23
C GLU A 130 0.38 -7.13 -8.07
N ALA A 131 0.11 -6.39 -9.15
CA ALA A 131 0.22 -4.93 -9.22
C ALA A 131 -0.75 -4.19 -8.26
N PHE A 132 -1.74 -4.89 -7.68
CA PHE A 132 -2.63 -4.31 -6.67
C PHE A 132 -1.90 -3.82 -5.41
N ALA A 133 -0.70 -4.35 -5.15
CA ALA A 133 0.12 -3.94 -4.01
C ALA A 133 0.91 -2.63 -4.24
N ASP A 134 0.92 -2.10 -5.47
CA ASP A 134 1.70 -0.93 -5.81
C ASP A 134 0.94 0.37 -5.51
N VAL A 135 1.51 1.18 -4.64
CA VAL A 135 1.01 2.53 -4.34
C VAL A 135 1.51 3.57 -5.35
N ASP A 136 2.58 3.24 -6.10
CA ASP A 136 3.20 4.10 -7.12
C ASP A 136 3.74 3.28 -8.30
N ASP A 137 4.30 3.95 -9.30
CA ASP A 137 4.77 3.38 -10.56
C ASP A 137 6.26 3.03 -10.58
N ARG A 138 6.92 2.94 -9.41
CA ARG A 138 8.39 2.70 -9.32
C ARG A 138 8.85 1.43 -10.03
N ARG A 139 8.08 0.34 -10.01
CA ARG A 139 8.42 -0.90 -10.73
C ARG A 139 8.39 -0.71 -12.24
N GLU A 140 7.39 -0.01 -12.73
CA GLU A 140 7.28 0.34 -14.16
C GLU A 140 8.40 1.29 -14.57
N GLN A 141 8.64 2.35 -13.79
CA GLN A 141 9.72 3.31 -14.06
C GLN A 141 11.10 2.67 -14.12
N ALA A 142 11.31 1.57 -13.39
CA ALA A 142 12.55 0.80 -13.46
C ALA A 142 12.69 0.02 -14.76
N MET A 143 11.59 -0.46 -15.37
CA MET A 143 11.59 -1.35 -16.53
C MET A 143 11.46 -0.60 -17.87
N LEU A 144 10.62 0.43 -17.96
CA LEU A 144 10.34 1.13 -19.23
C LEU A 144 11.59 1.66 -19.93
N PRO A 145 12.53 2.34 -19.23
CA PRO A 145 13.77 2.79 -19.88
C PRO A 145 14.62 1.63 -20.42
N ALA A 146 14.63 0.50 -19.71
CA ALA A 146 15.38 -0.70 -20.10
C ALA A 146 14.81 -1.40 -21.36
N MET A 147 13.56 -1.10 -21.71
CA MET A 147 12.85 -1.62 -22.89
C MET A 147 12.75 -0.60 -24.03
N ALA A 148 13.09 0.67 -23.80
CA ALA A 148 12.80 1.77 -24.72
C ALA A 148 13.37 1.59 -26.14
N THR A 149 14.54 0.98 -26.25
CA THR A 149 15.24 0.75 -27.54
C THR A 149 14.86 -0.57 -28.21
N ILE A 150 13.99 -1.37 -27.62
CA ILE A 150 13.59 -2.67 -28.14
C ILE A 150 12.16 -2.58 -28.71
N PRO A 151 11.95 -2.69 -30.03
CA PRO A 151 10.64 -2.52 -30.63
C PRO A 151 9.57 -3.47 -30.11
N ASP A 152 9.96 -4.74 -29.88
CA ASP A 152 9.05 -5.83 -29.49
C ASP A 152 9.04 -6.14 -27.99
N ALA A 153 9.70 -5.32 -27.16
CA ALA A 153 9.59 -5.49 -25.72
C ALA A 153 8.18 -5.09 -25.24
N GLN A 154 7.58 -5.95 -24.44
CA GLN A 154 6.26 -5.72 -23.84
C GLN A 154 6.35 -5.62 -22.32
N LEU A 155 5.60 -4.68 -21.76
CA LEU A 155 5.32 -4.62 -20.34
C LEU A 155 3.98 -5.31 -20.05
N TRP A 156 4.01 -6.33 -19.23
CA TRP A 156 2.82 -7.03 -18.74
C TRP A 156 2.53 -6.62 -17.31
N VAL A 157 1.35 -6.04 -17.08
CA VAL A 157 0.84 -5.69 -15.75
C VAL A 157 -0.32 -6.63 -15.46
N VAL A 158 -0.13 -7.55 -14.52
CA VAL A 158 -1.09 -8.61 -14.23
C VAL A 158 -1.48 -8.57 -12.77
N SER A 159 -2.78 -8.55 -12.50
CA SER A 159 -3.27 -8.40 -11.14
C SER A 159 -4.68 -8.96 -10.94
N THR A 160 -5.11 -8.93 -9.71
CA THR A 160 -6.50 -8.91 -9.25
C THR A 160 -6.80 -7.47 -8.83
N ALA A 161 -8.08 -7.06 -8.74
CA ALA A 161 -8.47 -5.77 -8.18
C ALA A 161 -7.89 -5.57 -6.79
N GLY A 162 -7.59 -4.34 -6.47
CA GLY A 162 -7.06 -3.91 -5.18
C GLY A 162 -8.06 -3.10 -4.38
N THR A 163 -7.52 -2.20 -3.57
CA THR A 163 -8.27 -1.22 -2.80
C THR A 163 -8.03 0.18 -3.36
N ASP A 164 -8.65 1.18 -2.76
CA ASP A 164 -8.41 2.61 -3.02
C ASP A 164 -6.93 3.04 -2.85
N GLU A 165 -6.10 2.24 -2.17
CA GLU A 165 -4.65 2.46 -2.05
C GLU A 165 -3.83 1.97 -3.24
N SER A 166 -4.40 1.15 -4.11
CA SER A 166 -3.73 0.56 -5.28
C SER A 166 -3.61 1.58 -6.44
N ALA A 167 -3.05 2.76 -6.15
CA ALA A 167 -3.09 3.91 -7.04
C ALA A 167 -2.46 3.65 -8.43
N TYR A 168 -1.39 2.86 -8.48
CA TYR A 168 -0.77 2.45 -9.73
C TYR A 168 -1.74 1.63 -10.62
N LEU A 169 -2.30 0.55 -10.06
CA LEU A 169 -3.19 -0.33 -10.81
C LEU A 169 -4.50 0.37 -11.19
N ILE A 170 -5.06 1.24 -10.32
CA ILE A 170 -6.24 2.04 -10.63
C ILE A 170 -6.01 2.86 -11.91
N ARG A 171 -4.86 3.56 -12.01
CA ARG A 171 -4.53 4.34 -13.21
C ARG A 171 -4.42 3.46 -14.46
N LYS A 172 -3.78 2.27 -14.37
CA LYS A 172 -3.66 1.33 -15.49
C LYS A 172 -5.01 0.81 -15.95
N VAL A 173 -5.87 0.43 -15.03
CA VAL A 173 -7.24 -0.02 -15.33
C VAL A 173 -8.07 1.10 -15.97
N GLN A 174 -8.00 2.33 -15.42
CA GLN A 174 -8.71 3.45 -15.99
C GLN A 174 -8.23 3.77 -17.42
N THR A 175 -6.91 3.84 -17.63
CA THR A 175 -6.33 4.03 -18.96
C THR A 175 -6.80 2.94 -19.94
N GLY A 176 -6.83 1.67 -19.50
CA GLY A 176 -7.29 0.56 -20.32
C GLY A 176 -8.78 0.63 -20.67
N ARG A 177 -9.64 0.98 -19.70
CA ARG A 177 -11.08 1.18 -19.90
C ARG A 177 -11.33 2.35 -20.85
N ASP A 178 -10.63 3.47 -20.71
CA ASP A 178 -10.76 4.64 -21.58
C ASP A 178 -10.34 4.31 -23.01
N ALA A 179 -9.24 3.60 -23.21
CA ALA A 179 -8.78 3.14 -24.52
C ALA A 179 -9.80 2.21 -25.19
N ALA A 180 -10.34 1.25 -24.44
CA ALA A 180 -11.38 0.35 -24.93
C ALA A 180 -12.66 1.11 -25.32
N ALA A 181 -13.10 2.08 -24.51
CA ALA A 181 -14.28 2.89 -24.79
C ALA A 181 -14.10 3.80 -26.02
N ALA A 182 -12.89 4.33 -26.23
CA ALA A 182 -12.55 5.16 -27.38
C ALA A 182 -12.36 4.34 -28.69
N GLY A 183 -12.22 3.02 -28.59
CA GLY A 183 -11.87 2.17 -29.73
C GLY A 183 -10.44 2.45 -30.26
N GLN A 184 -9.57 3.06 -29.44
CA GLN A 184 -8.20 3.41 -29.78
C GLN A 184 -7.27 2.75 -28.74
N ALA A 185 -6.44 1.84 -29.23
CA ALA A 185 -5.65 1.01 -28.33
C ALA A 185 -4.28 1.64 -27.93
N ASP A 186 -3.84 2.73 -28.54
CA ASP A 186 -2.52 3.40 -28.29
C ASP A 186 -1.38 2.44 -27.90
N ARG A 187 -1.33 1.26 -28.56
CA ARG A 187 -0.43 0.14 -28.26
C ARG A 187 -0.60 -0.49 -26.88
N ILE A 188 -1.80 -0.37 -26.27
CA ILE A 188 -2.18 -0.99 -25.00
C ILE A 188 -3.23 -2.07 -25.29
N ALA A 189 -2.97 -3.32 -24.87
CA ALA A 189 -4.00 -4.38 -24.81
C ALA A 189 -4.55 -4.42 -23.37
N TYR A 190 -5.85 -4.29 -23.25
CA TYR A 190 -6.52 -4.30 -21.94
C TYR A 190 -7.51 -5.46 -21.82
N PHE A 191 -7.41 -6.20 -20.74
CA PHE A 191 -8.28 -7.32 -20.43
C PHE A 191 -8.78 -7.25 -18.99
N GLU A 192 -10.07 -7.37 -18.80
CA GLU A 192 -10.71 -7.33 -17.49
C GLU A 192 -11.82 -8.39 -17.39
N TRP A 193 -11.75 -9.20 -16.35
CA TRP A 193 -12.83 -10.06 -15.89
C TRP A 193 -13.21 -9.62 -14.49
N SER A 194 -14.26 -8.82 -14.37
CA SER A 194 -14.78 -8.28 -13.10
C SER A 194 -16.30 -8.30 -13.12
N ALA A 195 -16.92 -8.52 -11.96
CA ALA A 195 -18.36 -8.30 -11.82
C ALA A 195 -18.66 -6.80 -11.78
N GLY A 196 -19.81 -6.39 -12.30
CA GLY A 196 -20.31 -5.02 -12.14
C GLY A 196 -20.48 -4.67 -10.66
N ASP A 197 -20.26 -3.41 -10.31
CA ASP A 197 -20.28 -2.95 -8.90
C ASP A 197 -21.69 -3.10 -8.26
N ASP A 198 -22.74 -3.07 -9.07
CA ASP A 198 -24.15 -3.18 -8.69
C ASP A 198 -24.65 -4.62 -8.62
N LEU A 199 -23.85 -5.61 -9.03
CA LEU A 199 -24.24 -7.02 -9.01
C LEU A 199 -24.17 -7.60 -7.61
N ASP A 200 -25.16 -8.48 -7.30
CA ASP A 200 -25.25 -9.18 -6.03
C ASP A 200 -24.09 -10.19 -5.89
N PRO A 201 -23.23 -10.06 -4.86
CA PRO A 201 -22.15 -11.00 -4.63
C PRO A 201 -22.61 -12.40 -4.20
N ASP A 202 -23.88 -12.57 -3.81
CA ASP A 202 -24.45 -13.84 -3.42
C ASP A 202 -25.10 -14.59 -4.61
N ASP A 203 -25.20 -13.97 -5.79
CA ASP A 203 -25.79 -14.58 -6.99
C ASP A 203 -24.73 -15.37 -7.77
N GLU A 204 -24.98 -16.66 -8.01
CA GLU A 204 -24.13 -17.53 -8.82
C GLU A 204 -23.93 -17.01 -10.25
N THR A 205 -24.92 -16.32 -10.82
CA THR A 205 -24.80 -15.71 -12.15
C THR A 205 -23.78 -14.58 -12.18
N THR A 206 -23.60 -13.88 -11.06
CA THR A 206 -22.52 -12.91 -10.88
C THR A 206 -21.15 -13.60 -10.95
N TRP A 207 -21.01 -14.76 -10.29
CA TRP A 207 -19.75 -15.52 -10.32
C TRP A 207 -19.44 -16.05 -11.72
N GLU A 208 -20.44 -16.56 -12.44
CA GLU A 208 -20.27 -17.03 -13.82
C GLU A 208 -19.80 -15.93 -14.78
N SER A 209 -20.21 -14.68 -14.53
CA SER A 209 -19.89 -13.54 -15.39
C SER A 209 -18.40 -13.12 -15.29
N CYS A 210 -17.75 -13.32 -14.15
CA CYS A 210 -16.42 -12.78 -13.88
C CYS A 210 -15.33 -13.81 -13.53
N ILE A 211 -15.70 -15.10 -13.27
CA ILE A 211 -14.76 -16.17 -12.91
C ILE A 211 -14.53 -17.10 -14.12
N PRO A 212 -13.58 -16.81 -15.01
CA PRO A 212 -13.42 -17.57 -16.26
C PRO A 212 -12.88 -19.00 -16.07
N ALA A 213 -12.45 -19.38 -14.87
CA ALA A 213 -12.05 -20.74 -14.50
C ALA A 213 -13.18 -21.56 -13.87
N LEU A 214 -14.36 -20.96 -13.62
CA LEU A 214 -15.50 -21.64 -13.01
C LEU A 214 -15.97 -22.82 -13.88
N GLY A 215 -16.23 -23.95 -13.24
CA GLY A 215 -16.59 -25.21 -13.90
C GLY A 215 -15.44 -25.85 -14.70
N ARG A 216 -14.19 -25.38 -14.54
CA ARG A 216 -12.98 -25.96 -15.19
C ARG A 216 -11.92 -26.35 -14.18
N THR A 217 -11.36 -25.38 -13.46
CA THR A 217 -10.33 -25.58 -12.41
C THR A 217 -10.78 -24.99 -11.08
N VAL A 218 -11.91 -24.32 -11.04
CA VAL A 218 -12.59 -23.79 -9.86
C VAL A 218 -14.00 -24.34 -9.87
N ASP A 219 -14.36 -25.09 -8.83
CA ASP A 219 -15.70 -25.62 -8.67
C ASP A 219 -16.60 -24.60 -7.94
N LEU A 220 -17.92 -24.68 -8.18
CA LEU A 220 -18.90 -23.75 -7.63
C LEU A 220 -18.93 -23.80 -6.10
N ASP A 221 -18.80 -24.98 -5.51
CA ASP A 221 -18.78 -25.19 -4.07
C ASP A 221 -17.58 -24.49 -3.40
N VAL A 222 -16.44 -24.36 -4.07
CA VAL A 222 -15.28 -23.61 -3.59
C VAL A 222 -15.59 -22.13 -3.50
N VAL A 223 -16.26 -21.55 -4.50
CA VAL A 223 -16.67 -20.13 -4.49
C VAL A 223 -17.73 -19.88 -3.42
N SER A 224 -18.72 -20.76 -3.32
CA SER A 224 -19.78 -20.73 -2.30
C SER A 224 -19.20 -20.80 -0.88
N HIS A 225 -18.24 -21.71 -0.64
CA HIS A 225 -17.55 -21.80 0.64
C HIS A 225 -16.75 -20.51 0.96
N ALA A 226 -16.03 -19.99 -0.03
CA ALA A 226 -15.29 -18.73 0.13
C ALA A 226 -16.24 -17.57 0.47
N ARG A 227 -17.42 -17.49 -0.20
CA ARG A 227 -18.44 -16.48 0.11
C ARG A 227 -18.95 -16.56 1.54
N ALA A 228 -19.17 -17.77 2.04
CA ALA A 228 -19.67 -18.01 3.38
C ALA A 228 -18.65 -17.71 4.50
N THR A 229 -17.34 -17.76 4.19
CA THR A 229 -16.27 -17.69 5.20
C THR A 229 -15.42 -16.45 5.13
N MET A 230 -15.38 -15.76 3.99
CA MET A 230 -14.56 -14.55 3.81
C MET A 230 -15.34 -13.28 4.16
N PRO A 231 -14.68 -12.23 4.66
CA PRO A 231 -15.26 -10.90 4.73
C PRO A 231 -15.72 -10.42 3.34
N ASP A 232 -16.83 -9.65 3.29
CA ASP A 232 -17.44 -9.22 2.02
C ASP A 232 -16.43 -8.50 1.08
N GLY A 233 -15.69 -7.53 1.60
CA GLY A 233 -14.70 -6.80 0.79
C GLY A 233 -13.58 -7.70 0.27
N GLU A 234 -13.12 -8.68 1.04
CA GLU A 234 -12.10 -9.63 0.58
C GLU A 234 -12.67 -10.58 -0.50
N PHE A 235 -13.90 -11.08 -0.31
CA PHE A 235 -14.57 -11.90 -1.32
C PHE A 235 -14.72 -11.13 -2.63
N ARG A 236 -15.21 -9.89 -2.58
CA ARG A 236 -15.37 -9.02 -3.76
C ARG A 236 -14.04 -8.82 -4.50
N ARG A 237 -12.96 -8.54 -3.82
CA ARG A 237 -11.63 -8.41 -4.45
C ARG A 237 -11.13 -9.73 -5.03
N ALA A 238 -11.17 -10.79 -4.22
CA ALA A 238 -10.53 -12.06 -4.55
C ALA A 238 -11.26 -12.83 -5.64
N TRP A 239 -12.60 -12.84 -5.59
CA TRP A 239 -13.45 -13.70 -6.43
C TRP A 239 -14.22 -12.95 -7.50
N LEU A 240 -14.61 -11.69 -7.24
CA LEU A 240 -15.37 -10.89 -8.20
C LEU A 240 -14.51 -9.87 -8.93
N ASN A 241 -13.23 -9.72 -8.56
CA ASN A 241 -12.31 -8.72 -9.12
C ASN A 241 -12.86 -7.28 -9.00
N GLN A 242 -13.67 -7.03 -7.97
CA GLN A 242 -14.24 -5.71 -7.69
C GLN A 242 -13.32 -4.90 -6.81
N TRP A 243 -13.28 -3.59 -7.05
CA TRP A 243 -12.56 -2.64 -6.23
C TRP A 243 -13.30 -2.41 -4.91
N THR A 244 -12.55 -2.37 -3.82
CA THR A 244 -13.14 -2.08 -2.51
C THR A 244 -12.37 -0.97 -1.83
N LYS A 245 -13.00 -0.35 -0.83
CA LYS A 245 -12.25 0.51 0.09
C LYS A 245 -11.36 -0.36 0.96
N ASN A 246 -10.24 0.20 1.43
CA ASN A 246 -9.38 -0.50 2.36
C ASN A 246 -10.03 -0.55 3.75
N ASP A 247 -10.80 -1.60 4.01
CA ASP A 247 -11.42 -1.84 5.32
C ASP A 247 -10.42 -2.42 6.36
N GLU A 248 -9.18 -2.74 5.95
CA GLU A 248 -8.12 -3.20 6.85
C GLU A 248 -7.45 -2.06 7.62
N ARG A 249 -7.97 -0.84 7.51
CA ARG A 249 -7.51 0.28 8.34
C ARG A 249 -7.65 -0.08 9.82
N VAL A 250 -6.61 0.21 10.58
CA VAL A 250 -6.63 0.06 12.04
C VAL A 250 -7.79 0.87 12.66
N ILE A 251 -8.12 2.01 12.04
CA ILE A 251 -9.30 2.83 12.33
C ILE A 251 -10.09 2.95 11.02
N PRO A 252 -11.25 2.26 10.90
CA PRO A 252 -12.10 2.36 9.71
C PRO A 252 -12.55 3.79 9.45
N ALA A 253 -12.69 4.16 8.17
CA ALA A 253 -13.09 5.53 7.80
C ALA A 253 -14.45 5.91 8.42
N SER A 254 -15.42 4.99 8.44
CA SER A 254 -16.73 5.24 9.05
C SER A 254 -16.65 5.57 10.55
N VAL A 255 -15.78 4.88 11.29
CA VAL A 255 -15.55 5.12 12.72
C VAL A 255 -14.83 6.47 12.95
N TRP A 256 -13.89 6.80 12.05
CA TRP A 256 -13.22 8.10 12.10
C TRP A 256 -14.17 9.26 11.78
N ASP A 257 -15.05 9.09 10.81
CA ASP A 257 -16.04 10.10 10.41
C ASP A 257 -17.06 10.37 11.54
N GLU A 258 -17.42 9.37 12.34
CA GLU A 258 -18.35 9.52 13.48
C GLU A 258 -17.80 10.40 14.61
N VAL A 259 -16.48 10.49 14.77
CA VAL A 259 -15.85 11.34 15.80
C VAL A 259 -15.48 12.72 15.28
N GLN A 260 -15.70 13.01 13.99
CA GLN A 260 -15.46 14.34 13.45
C GLN A 260 -16.61 15.30 13.78
N GLY A 261 -16.26 16.54 14.13
CA GLY A 261 -17.25 17.56 14.47
C GLY A 261 -16.63 18.94 14.68
N ASP A 262 -17.47 19.95 14.80
CA ASP A 262 -17.07 21.36 14.89
C ASP A 262 -16.71 21.85 16.30
N ALA A 263 -16.75 20.96 17.31
CA ALA A 263 -16.42 21.35 18.68
C ALA A 263 -14.93 21.70 18.79
N MET A 264 -14.66 22.82 19.45
CA MET A 264 -13.30 23.32 19.71
C MET A 264 -12.88 23.00 21.13
N PRO A 265 -11.58 22.76 21.39
CA PRO A 265 -11.04 22.66 22.74
C PRO A 265 -11.37 23.91 23.57
N GLY A 266 -11.76 23.69 24.83
CA GLY A 266 -12.11 24.77 25.77
C GLY A 266 -10.90 25.46 26.39
N ASP A 267 -11.10 26.16 27.55
CA ASP A 267 -10.07 27.02 28.17
C ASP A 267 -8.90 26.23 28.79
N ARG A 268 -9.07 24.95 29.10
CA ARG A 268 -8.02 24.09 29.67
C ARG A 268 -7.48 23.15 28.62
N VAL A 269 -6.50 23.63 27.89
CA VAL A 269 -5.89 22.88 26.80
C VAL A 269 -4.53 22.29 27.15
N VAL A 270 -4.23 21.16 26.53
CA VAL A 270 -2.88 20.62 26.40
C VAL A 270 -2.51 20.63 24.92
N PHE A 271 -1.29 21.05 24.63
CA PHE A 271 -0.73 21.03 23.29
C PHE A 271 0.21 19.82 23.15
N GLY A 272 -0.21 18.82 22.39
CA GLY A 272 0.68 17.73 21.96
C GLY A 272 1.50 18.18 20.77
N VAL A 273 2.78 17.86 20.77
CA VAL A 273 3.67 18.16 19.64
C VAL A 273 4.42 16.90 19.21
N ASP A 274 4.48 16.70 17.91
CA ASP A 274 5.32 15.67 17.31
C ASP A 274 5.98 16.14 16.01
N ILE A 275 7.07 15.50 15.65
CA ILE A 275 7.88 15.77 14.46
C ILE A 275 7.99 14.45 13.70
N ASN A 276 7.86 14.47 12.38
CA ASN A 276 8.05 13.27 11.58
C ASN A 276 9.53 12.82 11.58
N LEU A 277 9.79 11.57 11.18
CA LEU A 277 11.11 10.97 11.34
C LEU A 277 12.21 11.65 10.52
N ASP A 278 11.89 12.11 9.31
CA ASP A 278 12.84 12.81 8.43
C ASP A 278 12.92 14.31 8.72
N ARG A 279 12.16 14.79 9.72
CA ARG A 279 12.12 16.20 10.17
C ARG A 279 11.60 17.17 9.08
N SER A 280 10.96 16.68 8.06
CA SER A 280 10.40 17.53 6.99
C SER A 280 9.14 18.27 7.43
N ALA A 281 8.42 17.75 8.42
CA ALA A 281 7.19 18.37 8.95
C ALA A 281 7.02 18.14 10.46
N ALA A 282 6.19 18.97 11.06
CA ALA A 282 5.81 18.86 12.46
C ALA A 282 4.38 19.33 12.69
N THR A 283 3.75 18.78 13.75
CA THR A 283 2.35 19.06 14.08
C THR A 283 2.20 19.44 15.55
N ILE A 284 1.33 20.43 15.81
CA ILE A 284 0.83 20.79 17.14
C ILE A 284 -0.68 20.57 17.16
N VAL A 285 -1.16 19.78 18.14
CA VAL A 285 -2.57 19.51 18.35
C VAL A 285 -2.98 20.00 19.73
N ALA A 286 -4.11 20.72 19.83
CA ALA A 286 -4.73 21.08 21.09
C ALA A 286 -5.77 20.02 21.47
N ALA A 287 -5.85 19.67 22.77
CA ALA A 287 -6.89 18.83 23.32
C ALA A 287 -7.36 19.35 24.68
N ASP A 288 -8.63 19.13 25.01
CA ASP A 288 -9.21 19.46 26.32
C ASP A 288 -9.63 18.19 27.11
N GLU A 289 -10.04 18.39 28.38
CA GLU A 289 -10.49 17.31 29.26
C GLU A 289 -11.80 16.63 28.82
N ARG A 290 -12.56 17.26 27.92
CA ARG A 290 -13.82 16.73 27.37
C ARG A 290 -13.58 15.82 26.17
N GLY A 291 -12.37 15.81 25.65
CA GLY A 291 -12.00 15.02 24.46
C GLY A 291 -12.18 15.77 23.15
N HIS A 292 -12.25 17.10 23.17
CA HIS A 292 -12.22 17.89 21.94
C HIS A 292 -10.77 18.06 21.48
N LEU A 293 -10.52 17.83 20.18
CA LEU A 293 -9.22 17.95 19.55
C LEU A 293 -9.26 18.87 18.34
N GLU A 294 -8.20 19.63 18.16
CA GLU A 294 -7.98 20.48 16.99
C GLU A 294 -6.49 20.49 16.60
N VAL A 295 -6.18 20.28 15.33
CA VAL A 295 -4.84 20.51 14.78
C VAL A 295 -4.64 22.03 14.66
N ILE A 296 -3.72 22.56 15.47
CA ILE A 296 -3.44 24.00 15.52
C ILE A 296 -2.46 24.40 14.42
N ASP A 297 -1.42 23.60 14.23
CA ASP A 297 -0.41 23.81 13.22
C ASP A 297 0.09 22.46 12.67
N ASN A 298 0.18 22.36 11.34
CA ASN A 298 0.90 21.31 10.64
C ASN A 298 1.70 22.00 9.52
N ARG A 299 3.05 22.04 9.65
CA ARG A 299 3.90 22.82 8.76
C ARG A 299 5.18 22.07 8.42
N GLU A 300 5.76 22.42 7.27
CA GLU A 300 7.10 22.00 6.88
C GLU A 300 8.18 22.56 7.81
N GLY A 301 9.24 21.76 8.00
CA GLY A 301 10.37 22.10 8.86
C GLY A 301 10.05 22.00 10.35
N VAL A 302 11.06 22.32 11.18
CA VAL A 302 10.97 22.18 12.66
C VAL A 302 11.39 23.43 13.42
N GLU A 303 11.95 24.43 12.74
CA GLU A 303 12.54 25.63 13.35
C GLU A 303 11.51 26.53 14.02
N TRP A 304 10.29 26.50 13.53
CA TRP A 304 9.16 27.32 13.99
C TRP A 304 8.55 26.85 15.31
N ILE A 305 8.82 25.59 15.74
CA ILE A 305 8.10 24.94 16.83
C ILE A 305 8.34 25.61 18.19
N PRO A 306 9.60 25.87 18.65
CA PRO A 306 9.83 26.36 20.01
C PRO A 306 9.13 27.68 20.29
N GLU A 307 9.25 28.66 19.41
CA GLU A 307 8.62 29.97 19.52
C GLU A 307 7.10 29.87 19.47
N ARG A 308 6.57 28.98 18.61
CA ARG A 308 5.13 28.75 18.53
C ARG A 308 4.56 28.11 19.79
N LEU A 309 5.24 27.13 20.36
CA LEU A 309 4.84 26.50 21.63
C LEU A 309 4.87 27.50 22.79
N GLN A 310 5.87 28.36 22.85
CA GLN A 310 5.95 29.45 23.84
C GLN A 310 4.76 30.41 23.70
N GLN A 311 4.45 30.83 22.46
CA GLN A 311 3.30 31.70 22.18
C GLN A 311 2.00 31.05 22.64
N LEU A 312 1.74 29.79 22.27
CA LEU A 312 0.53 29.06 22.65
C LEU A 312 0.42 28.90 24.17
N SER A 313 1.50 28.52 24.85
CA SER A 313 1.52 28.40 26.31
C SER A 313 1.27 29.72 27.01
N THR A 314 1.83 30.83 26.50
CA THR A 314 1.65 32.17 27.07
C THR A 314 0.23 32.67 26.84
N THR A 315 -0.34 32.47 25.66
CA THR A 315 -1.66 33.00 25.30
C THR A 315 -2.81 32.22 25.94
N HIS A 316 -2.69 30.89 26.00
CA HIS A 316 -3.76 30.00 26.44
C HIS A 316 -3.50 29.31 27.79
N GLY A 317 -2.32 29.52 28.39
CA GLY A 317 -1.95 28.89 29.67
C GLY A 317 -1.83 27.37 29.61
N GLY A 318 -1.78 26.78 28.40
CA GLY A 318 -1.77 25.33 28.18
C GLY A 318 -0.39 24.70 28.45
N THR A 319 -0.41 23.45 28.88
CA THR A 319 0.81 22.64 29.08
C THR A 319 1.18 21.95 27.76
N ILE A 320 2.48 21.86 27.47
CA ILE A 320 2.99 21.13 26.32
C ILE A 320 3.20 19.66 26.70
N ALA A 321 2.88 18.73 25.79
CA ALA A 321 3.16 17.31 25.96
C ALA A 321 3.90 16.75 24.74
N LEU A 322 4.96 15.96 24.97
CA LEU A 322 5.79 15.39 23.91
C LEU A 322 6.35 14.02 24.30
N ASP A 323 6.65 13.20 23.28
CA ASP A 323 7.36 11.93 23.44
C ASP A 323 8.87 12.21 23.63
N ALA A 324 9.39 11.90 24.82
CA ALA A 324 10.80 12.15 25.17
C ALA A 324 11.78 11.27 24.35
N TYR A 325 11.32 10.16 23.82
CA TYR A 325 12.10 9.21 23.02
C TYR A 325 11.81 9.28 21.52
N GLY A 326 10.79 10.07 21.13
CA GLY A 326 10.46 10.35 19.75
C GLY A 326 11.27 11.52 19.17
N PRO A 327 11.06 11.86 17.88
CA PRO A 327 11.74 12.98 17.23
C PRO A 327 11.52 14.33 17.91
N ALA A 328 10.37 14.53 18.57
CA ALA A 328 10.06 15.74 19.33
C ALA A 328 10.79 15.83 20.69
N GLY A 329 11.41 14.75 21.16
CA GLY A 329 12.10 14.72 22.47
C GLY A 329 13.20 15.75 22.59
N MET A 330 13.86 16.09 21.49
CA MET A 330 14.89 17.12 21.44
C MET A 330 14.40 18.54 21.76
N LEU A 331 13.06 18.78 21.65
CA LEU A 331 12.50 20.07 22.01
C LEU A 331 12.53 20.33 23.53
N SER A 332 12.67 19.27 24.33
CA SER A 332 12.62 19.35 25.79
C SER A 332 13.65 20.34 26.37
N GLU A 333 14.91 20.25 25.95
CA GLU A 333 15.96 21.13 26.43
C GLU A 333 15.68 22.58 26.05
N ARG A 334 15.20 22.80 24.83
CA ARG A 334 14.84 24.14 24.35
C ARG A 334 13.66 24.73 25.13
N LEU A 335 12.66 23.91 25.46
CA LEU A 335 11.51 24.34 26.26
C LEU A 335 11.92 24.61 27.73
N ASP A 336 12.86 23.83 28.30
CA ASP A 336 13.46 24.08 29.63
C ASP A 336 14.16 25.44 29.65
N ASP A 337 14.98 25.75 28.64
CA ASP A 337 15.68 27.06 28.52
C ASP A 337 14.71 28.22 28.42
N MET A 338 13.62 28.04 27.69
CA MET A 338 12.54 29.02 27.50
C MET A 338 11.57 29.09 28.67
N LYS A 339 11.74 28.25 29.72
CA LYS A 339 10.86 28.11 30.88
C LYS A 339 9.40 27.79 30.53
N VAL A 340 9.19 27.04 29.47
CA VAL A 340 7.87 26.56 29.04
C VAL A 340 7.56 25.24 29.73
N ALA A 341 6.46 25.19 30.50
CA ALA A 341 6.02 23.98 31.20
C ALA A 341 5.66 22.88 30.20
N HIS A 342 6.26 21.69 30.38
CA HIS A 342 5.99 20.57 29.50
C HIS A 342 6.04 19.22 30.20
N ILE A 343 5.35 18.22 29.62
CA ILE A 343 5.25 16.86 30.10
C ILE A 343 6.01 15.95 29.15
N LYS A 344 6.95 15.16 29.67
CA LYS A 344 7.75 14.19 28.93
C LYS A 344 7.10 12.81 29.02
N TYR A 345 6.71 12.25 27.90
CA TYR A 345 6.16 10.91 27.80
C TYR A 345 7.28 9.89 27.64
N THR A 346 7.24 8.83 28.46
CA THR A 346 8.06 7.64 28.22
C THR A 346 7.41 6.73 27.19
N THR A 347 8.16 5.76 26.66
CA THR A 347 7.59 4.74 25.74
C THR A 347 6.36 4.05 26.32
N ARG A 348 6.35 3.77 27.65
CA ARG A 348 5.19 3.19 28.34
C ARG A 348 3.99 4.14 28.34
N ASP A 349 4.23 5.42 28.59
CA ASP A 349 3.16 6.43 28.56
C ASP A 349 2.59 6.58 27.15
N THR A 350 3.46 6.54 26.13
CA THR A 350 3.03 6.59 24.70
C THR A 350 2.18 5.38 24.34
N CYS A 351 2.53 4.17 24.83
CA CYS A 351 1.69 2.98 24.64
C CYS A 351 0.32 3.17 25.28
N TYR A 352 0.24 3.67 26.51
CA TYR A 352 -1.06 3.93 27.17
C TYR A 352 -1.87 4.99 26.41
N ALA A 353 -1.22 6.04 25.95
CA ALA A 353 -1.86 7.08 25.16
C ALA A 353 -2.44 6.51 23.85
N ALA A 354 -1.69 5.67 23.13
CA ALA A 354 -2.13 5.06 21.88
C ALA A 354 -3.34 4.13 22.08
N ASN A 355 -3.31 3.29 23.13
CA ASN A 355 -4.43 2.40 23.44
C ASN A 355 -5.69 3.20 23.82
N LEU A 356 -5.57 4.21 24.68
CA LEU A 356 -6.70 5.04 25.07
C LEU A 356 -7.29 5.79 23.86
N PHE A 357 -6.44 6.40 23.04
CA PHE A 357 -6.88 7.13 21.86
C PHE A 357 -7.66 6.23 20.90
N TYR A 358 -7.15 5.03 20.69
CA TYR A 358 -7.81 4.01 19.87
C TYR A 358 -9.15 3.59 20.45
N ASP A 359 -9.20 3.21 21.72
CA ASP A 359 -10.43 2.74 22.38
C ASP A 359 -11.50 3.83 22.40
N ASP A 360 -11.11 5.09 22.66
CA ASP A 360 -12.03 6.22 22.75
C ASP A 360 -12.54 6.70 21.37
N ILE A 361 -11.82 6.46 20.28
CA ILE A 361 -12.34 6.62 18.91
C ILE A 361 -13.51 5.66 18.69
N PHE A 362 -13.34 4.38 18.99
CA PHE A 362 -14.39 3.37 18.80
C PHE A 362 -15.57 3.54 19.77
N ALA A 363 -15.33 4.13 20.93
CA ALA A 363 -16.38 4.44 21.91
C ALA A 363 -17.11 5.76 21.63
N GLY A 364 -16.67 6.57 20.65
CA GLY A 364 -17.24 7.89 20.38
C GLY A 364 -17.00 8.90 21.51
N ASN A 365 -15.93 8.72 22.29
CA ASN A 365 -15.63 9.55 23.49
C ASN A 365 -14.81 10.81 23.16
N MET A 366 -14.65 11.15 21.89
CA MET A 366 -13.94 12.35 21.45
C MET A 366 -14.69 13.07 20.33
N VAL A 367 -14.34 14.33 20.12
CA VAL A 367 -14.76 15.11 18.96
C VAL A 367 -13.52 15.75 18.35
N VAL A 368 -13.24 15.43 17.11
CA VAL A 368 -12.07 15.90 16.40
C VAL A 368 -12.47 16.88 15.32
N ARG A 369 -11.92 18.07 15.35
CA ARG A 369 -12.16 19.05 14.29
C ARG A 369 -11.53 18.57 12.99
N PRO A 370 -12.27 18.55 11.86
CA PRO A 370 -11.77 18.04 10.59
C PRO A 370 -10.46 18.71 10.17
N HIS A 371 -9.46 17.91 9.81
CA HIS A 371 -8.17 18.35 9.30
C HIS A 371 -7.54 17.31 8.39
N ASP A 372 -7.18 17.68 7.16
CA ASP A 372 -6.72 16.77 6.11
C ASP A 372 -5.48 15.96 6.54
N ALA A 373 -4.49 16.60 7.16
CA ALA A 373 -3.26 15.93 7.58
C ALA A 373 -3.51 14.87 8.67
N LEU A 374 -4.41 15.12 9.62
CA LEU A 374 -4.75 14.15 10.65
C LEU A 374 -5.57 13.00 10.06
N THR A 375 -6.53 13.29 9.20
CA THR A 375 -7.32 12.27 8.49
C THR A 375 -6.43 11.37 7.62
N ALA A 376 -5.46 11.95 6.91
CA ALA A 376 -4.48 11.19 6.13
C ALA A 376 -3.60 10.28 7.03
N ALA A 377 -3.15 10.79 8.18
CA ALA A 377 -2.37 10.01 9.14
C ALA A 377 -3.17 8.83 9.75
N ILE A 378 -4.44 9.07 10.08
CA ILE A 378 -5.38 8.02 10.57
C ILE A 378 -5.60 6.94 9.50
N ALA A 379 -5.77 7.33 8.25
CA ALA A 379 -6.04 6.40 7.14
C ALA A 379 -4.93 5.36 6.94
N VAL A 380 -3.68 5.69 7.29
CA VAL A 380 -2.51 4.83 7.12
C VAL A 380 -1.90 4.39 8.46
N ALA A 381 -2.62 4.58 9.56
CA ALA A 381 -2.17 4.20 10.90
C ALA A 381 -1.93 2.68 11.00
N GLU A 382 -0.82 2.30 11.60
CA GLU A 382 -0.46 0.90 11.86
C GLU A 382 -0.06 0.73 13.33
N LYS A 383 -0.38 -0.45 13.91
CA LYS A 383 0.05 -0.81 15.26
C LYS A 383 1.41 -1.47 15.25
N LYS A 384 2.34 -0.95 16.05
CA LYS A 384 3.65 -1.58 16.32
C LYS A 384 3.61 -2.27 17.67
N PRO A 385 3.74 -3.60 17.73
CA PRO A 385 3.77 -4.34 19.00
C PRO A 385 4.93 -3.91 19.90
N MET A 386 4.66 -3.78 21.20
CA MET A 386 5.63 -3.44 22.25
C MET A 386 5.38 -4.31 23.49
N GLY A 387 5.93 -5.53 23.50
CA GLY A 387 5.65 -6.52 24.56
C GLY A 387 4.18 -6.92 24.59
N ALA A 388 3.50 -6.69 25.72
CA ALA A 388 2.06 -6.95 25.90
C ALA A 388 1.16 -5.78 25.47
N SER A 389 1.71 -4.71 24.89
CA SER A 389 1.01 -3.51 24.42
C SER A 389 1.43 -3.15 22.99
N TRP A 390 1.06 -1.98 22.54
CA TRP A 390 1.45 -1.47 21.21
C TRP A 390 1.49 0.06 21.23
N LEU A 391 2.13 0.63 20.22
CA LEU A 391 2.13 2.06 19.87
C LEU A 391 1.91 2.24 18.38
N TRP A 392 1.66 3.48 17.93
CA TRP A 392 1.57 3.78 16.52
C TRP A 392 2.93 3.58 15.84
N GLN A 393 2.94 2.90 14.68
CA GLN A 393 4.12 2.79 13.83
C GLN A 393 4.50 4.17 13.29
N ARG A 394 5.77 4.57 13.46
CA ARG A 394 6.24 5.90 13.01
C ARG A 394 6.71 5.92 11.56
N MET A 395 7.09 4.77 11.01
CA MET A 395 7.59 4.70 9.63
C MET A 395 6.45 4.36 8.68
N ASN A 396 6.00 5.34 7.93
CA ASN A 396 5.11 5.12 6.80
C ASN A 396 5.55 6.00 5.62
N PRO A 397 5.89 5.43 4.45
CA PRO A 397 6.31 6.19 3.28
C PRO A 397 5.17 6.96 2.61
N ARG A 398 3.91 6.75 3.03
CA ARG A 398 2.70 7.27 2.37
C ARG A 398 2.20 8.57 2.97
N ALA A 399 2.50 8.84 4.25
CA ALA A 399 2.00 10.04 4.93
C ALA A 399 2.87 10.44 6.11
N ASP A 400 2.79 11.73 6.47
CA ASP A 400 3.28 12.26 7.74
C ASP A 400 2.40 11.75 8.89
N LEU A 401 2.99 11.04 9.85
CA LEU A 401 2.30 10.52 11.03
C LEU A 401 2.42 11.44 12.26
N SER A 402 3.12 12.57 12.16
CA SER A 402 3.23 13.51 13.27
C SER A 402 1.87 14.03 13.76
N PRO A 403 0.81 14.23 12.91
CA PRO A 403 -0.52 14.61 13.39
C PRO A 403 -1.14 13.56 14.32
N LEU A 404 -1.03 12.28 13.98
CA LEU A 404 -1.58 11.18 14.79
C LEU A 404 -0.85 11.07 16.15
N HIS A 405 0.48 11.16 16.16
CA HIS A 405 1.26 11.10 17.39
C HIS A 405 1.01 12.32 18.30
N ALA A 406 0.96 13.53 17.72
CA ALA A 406 0.64 14.75 18.45
C ALA A 406 -0.77 14.69 19.06
N ALA A 407 -1.78 14.26 18.29
CA ALA A 407 -3.16 14.11 18.75
C ALA A 407 -3.28 13.09 19.90
N THR A 408 -2.63 11.94 19.75
CA THR A 408 -2.62 10.86 20.76
C THR A 408 -2.09 11.34 22.10
N ILE A 409 -0.95 12.05 22.09
CA ILE A 409 -0.32 12.57 23.32
C ILE A 409 -1.13 13.72 23.90
N ALA A 410 -1.62 14.66 23.07
CA ALA A 410 -2.49 15.76 23.52
C ALA A 410 -3.73 15.24 24.24
N TYR A 411 -4.43 14.30 23.61
CA TYR A 411 -5.64 13.69 24.14
C TYR A 411 -5.43 13.05 25.51
N HIS A 412 -4.45 12.17 25.62
CA HIS A 412 -4.14 11.49 26.86
C HIS A 412 -3.70 12.46 27.97
N ALA A 413 -2.85 13.45 27.64
CA ALA A 413 -2.36 14.43 28.59
C ALA A 413 -3.48 15.33 29.11
N ALA A 414 -4.41 15.77 28.25
CA ALA A 414 -5.53 16.59 28.63
C ALA A 414 -6.45 15.87 29.64
N ARG A 415 -6.71 14.59 29.44
CA ARG A 415 -7.62 13.81 30.31
C ARG A 415 -6.99 13.34 31.60
N PHE A 416 -5.70 13.01 31.63
CA PHE A 416 -5.10 12.31 32.77
C PHE A 416 -3.95 13.04 33.45
N ARG A 417 -3.27 13.97 32.79
CA ARG A 417 -2.07 14.62 33.34
C ARG A 417 -2.18 16.11 33.58
N ASN A 418 -3.25 16.75 33.10
CA ASN A 418 -3.49 18.17 33.29
C ASN A 418 -4.36 18.48 34.54
N LYS A 419 -4.43 17.54 35.51
CA LYS A 419 -5.12 17.81 36.78
C LYS A 419 -4.27 18.74 37.61
N PRO A 420 -4.82 19.87 38.13
CA PRO A 420 -4.11 20.66 39.16
C PRO A 420 -3.71 19.72 40.30
N ALA A 421 -2.46 19.81 40.74
CA ALA A 421 -2.01 19.06 41.91
C ALA A 421 -2.96 19.36 43.07
N GLY A 422 -3.85 18.42 43.38
CA GLY A 422 -4.76 18.54 44.52
C GLY A 422 -3.89 18.71 45.75
N LYS A 423 -4.17 19.72 46.58
CA LYS A 423 -3.54 19.83 47.90
C LYS A 423 -3.74 18.50 48.59
N PRO A 424 -2.70 17.88 49.16
CA PRO A 424 -2.87 16.66 49.91
C PRO A 424 -3.87 16.95 51.04
N VAL A 425 -5.02 16.26 51.02
CA VAL A 425 -5.93 16.25 52.16
C VAL A 425 -5.29 15.25 53.13
N ILE A 426 -4.64 15.78 54.15
CA ILE A 426 -4.13 14.99 55.28
C ILE A 426 -5.37 14.76 56.18
N PHE A 427 -5.80 13.50 56.26
CA PHE A 427 -6.73 13.03 57.26
C PHE A 427 -5.95 12.64 58.52
#